data_1ab41a545ca629da14e2d6f422474052
#
_entry.id   1ab41a545ca629da14e2d6f422474052
#
_cell.length_a   1.000
_cell.length_b   1.000
_cell.length_c   1.000
_cell.angle_alpha   90.00
_cell.angle_beta   90.00
_cell.angle_gamma   90.00
#
_symmetry.space_group_name_H-M   'P 1'
#
loop_
_entity.id
_entity.type
_entity.pdbx_description
1 polymer ?
#
loop_
_entity_poly.entity_id
_entity_poly.type
_entity_poly.pdbx_seq_one_letter_code
_entity_poly.pdbx_strand_id
1 'polypeptide(L)'
;AWMAQPLRSRLALITTGLLTTGLLIASLSVTSLLSTHLMTQIDEQLQSTAGTIGRQGLSQIRTGDSQKLPSTYYVEAQYLDGTSGKMVSDETAGEYGTPVLGTLSLEEAKNQEVFTAASSLPGQEWRVIALPIASEGEFTGVVAIGLPLKNVMQTVEQTRLMVAFTNISVIVLGAAAATYLVRRSFRPLRQIERVAGRIASG
;
A
#
# COMPACT_ATOMS: atom_id res chain seq x y z
N ALA A 1 -28.34 21.64 22.62
CA ALA A 1 -28.82 21.52 21.24
C ALA A 1 -29.25 20.07 20.84
N TRP A 2 -28.80 19.03 21.55
CA TRP A 2 -29.05 17.60 21.24
C TRP A 2 -30.45 17.13 21.70
N MET A 3 -31.05 17.77 22.71
CA MET A 3 -32.34 17.34 23.28
C MET A 3 -33.59 17.76 22.49
N ALA A 4 -33.45 18.63 21.51
CA ALA A 4 -34.61 19.16 20.74
C ALA A 4 -34.88 18.39 19.43
N GLN A 5 -34.09 17.34 19.10
CA GLN A 5 -34.33 16.59 17.86
C GLN A 5 -35.36 15.46 18.07
N PRO A 6 -36.26 15.21 17.11
CA PRO A 6 -37.21 14.10 17.18
C PRO A 6 -36.51 12.76 17.23
N LEU A 7 -37.04 11.81 17.98
CA LEU A 7 -36.46 10.47 18.21
C LEU A 7 -36.02 9.77 16.91
N ARG A 8 -36.73 10.03 15.81
CA ARG A 8 -36.45 9.55 14.44
C ARG A 8 -35.07 9.97 13.93
N SER A 9 -34.71 11.24 14.13
CA SER A 9 -33.45 11.82 13.67
C SER A 9 -32.27 11.26 14.47
N ARG A 10 -32.48 11.01 15.76
CA ARG A 10 -31.45 10.38 16.61
C ARG A 10 -31.17 8.94 16.20
N LEU A 11 -32.21 8.16 15.92
CA LEU A 11 -32.05 6.77 15.48
C LEU A 11 -31.31 6.70 14.13
N ALA A 12 -31.72 7.53 13.17
CA ALA A 12 -31.06 7.60 11.86
C ALA A 12 -29.59 8.04 11.99
N LEU A 13 -29.27 9.01 12.85
CA LEU A 13 -27.91 9.46 13.11
C LEU A 13 -27.05 8.37 13.76
N ILE A 14 -27.57 7.66 14.75
CA ILE A 14 -26.86 6.59 15.44
C ILE A 14 -26.55 5.44 14.48
N THR A 15 -27.55 4.99 13.70
CA THR A 15 -27.34 3.90 12.74
C THR A 15 -26.37 4.29 11.63
N THR A 16 -26.48 5.50 11.08
CA THR A 16 -25.54 5.99 10.07
C THR A 16 -24.13 6.17 10.66
N GLY A 17 -24.04 6.69 11.88
CA GLY A 17 -22.75 6.84 12.58
C GLY A 17 -22.07 5.49 12.84
N LEU A 18 -22.82 4.49 13.31
CA LEU A 18 -22.30 3.15 13.55
C LEU A 18 -21.83 2.49 12.24
N LEU A 19 -22.63 2.61 11.18
CA LEU A 19 -22.29 2.09 9.85
C LEU A 19 -21.02 2.75 9.29
N THR A 20 -20.93 4.07 9.39
CA THR A 20 -19.74 4.82 8.95
C THR A 20 -18.50 4.40 9.71
N THR A 21 -18.60 4.27 11.04
CA THR A 21 -17.46 3.85 11.89
C THR A 21 -17.03 2.43 11.53
N GLY A 22 -17.97 1.50 11.38
CA GLY A 22 -17.67 0.12 10.98
C GLY A 22 -16.98 0.03 9.61
N LEU A 23 -17.47 0.79 8.63
CA LEU A 23 -16.85 0.85 7.30
C LEU A 23 -15.45 1.45 7.32
N LEU A 24 -15.20 2.50 8.10
CA LEU A 24 -13.89 3.11 8.23
C LEU A 24 -12.88 2.11 8.84
N ILE A 25 -13.26 1.44 9.92
CA ILE A 25 -12.40 0.42 10.56
C ILE A 25 -12.10 -0.71 9.57
N ALA A 26 -13.11 -1.25 8.90
CA ALA A 26 -12.93 -2.30 7.90
C ALA A 26 -11.99 -1.87 6.76
N SER A 27 -12.18 -0.66 6.25
CA SER A 27 -11.36 -0.11 5.16
C SER A 27 -9.89 0.07 5.55
N LEU A 28 -9.63 0.61 6.73
CA LEU A 28 -8.27 0.76 7.25
C LEU A 28 -7.60 -0.60 7.43
N SER A 29 -8.34 -1.58 7.96
CA SER A 29 -7.83 -2.94 8.16
C SER A 29 -7.48 -3.62 6.83
N VAL A 30 -8.37 -3.55 5.84
CA VAL A 30 -8.13 -4.16 4.52
C VAL A 30 -6.93 -3.51 3.83
N THR A 31 -6.86 -2.18 3.81
CA THR A 31 -5.75 -1.46 3.17
C THR A 31 -4.42 -1.75 3.84
N SER A 32 -4.39 -1.80 5.17
CA SER A 32 -3.18 -2.13 5.93
C SER A 32 -2.72 -3.57 5.66
N LEU A 33 -3.64 -4.54 5.70
CA LEU A 33 -3.33 -5.94 5.40
C LEU A 33 -2.80 -6.12 3.97
N LEU A 34 -3.42 -5.47 2.99
CA LEU A 34 -2.99 -5.53 1.60
C LEU A 34 -1.57 -4.97 1.43
N SER A 35 -1.31 -3.79 1.98
CA SER A 35 0.02 -3.18 1.91
C SER A 35 1.10 -4.06 2.55
N THR A 36 0.83 -4.60 3.72
CA THR A 36 1.76 -5.50 4.42
C THR A 36 1.99 -6.78 3.60
N HIS A 37 0.93 -7.39 3.08
CA HIS A 37 1.04 -8.62 2.30
C HIS A 37 1.85 -8.42 1.01
N LEU A 38 1.59 -7.34 0.27
CA LEU A 38 2.33 -7.03 -0.96
C LEU A 38 3.82 -6.74 -0.66
N MET A 39 4.11 -6.06 0.44
CA MET A 39 5.49 -5.78 0.83
C MET A 39 6.22 -7.07 1.22
N THR A 40 5.60 -7.94 2.00
CA THR A 40 6.15 -9.26 2.35
C THR A 40 6.42 -10.10 1.10
N GLN A 41 5.52 -10.09 0.13
CA GLN A 41 5.70 -10.80 -1.13
C GLN A 41 6.93 -10.30 -1.92
N ILE A 42 7.18 -8.99 -1.93
CA ILE A 42 8.39 -8.43 -2.56
C ILE A 42 9.64 -8.82 -1.78
N ASP A 43 9.59 -8.78 -0.46
CA ASP A 43 10.73 -9.17 0.39
C ASP A 43 11.08 -10.65 0.17
N GLU A 44 10.10 -11.54 0.12
CA GLU A 44 10.29 -12.96 -0.19
C GLU A 44 10.84 -13.17 -1.62
N GLN A 45 10.32 -12.42 -2.58
CA GLN A 45 10.83 -12.46 -3.96
C GLN A 45 12.29 -12.01 -4.03
N LEU A 46 12.64 -10.91 -3.37
CA LEU A 46 14.02 -10.43 -3.30
C LEU A 46 14.91 -11.46 -2.65
N GLN A 47 14.55 -11.97 -1.47
CA GLN A 47 15.36 -12.96 -0.75
C GLN A 47 15.59 -14.23 -1.57
N SER A 48 14.57 -14.73 -2.25
CA SER A 48 14.67 -15.96 -3.04
C SER A 48 15.51 -15.78 -4.34
N THR A 49 15.45 -14.59 -4.93
CA THR A 49 16.02 -14.34 -6.26
C THR A 49 17.37 -13.60 -6.20
N ALA A 50 17.63 -12.88 -5.11
CA ALA A 50 18.79 -12.00 -4.96
C ALA A 50 20.14 -12.71 -5.20
N GLY A 51 20.30 -13.91 -4.68
CA GLY A 51 21.53 -14.68 -4.87
C GLY A 51 21.81 -15.03 -6.33
N THR A 52 20.79 -15.25 -7.13
CA THR A 52 20.92 -15.55 -8.57
C THR A 52 21.14 -14.28 -9.39
N ILE A 53 20.29 -13.27 -9.17
CA ILE A 53 20.38 -11.97 -9.84
C ILE A 53 21.68 -11.26 -9.49
N GLY A 54 22.11 -11.30 -8.21
CA GLY A 54 23.37 -10.71 -7.77
C GLY A 54 24.58 -11.33 -8.47
N ARG A 55 24.66 -12.66 -8.56
CA ARG A 55 25.76 -13.34 -9.29
C ARG A 55 25.74 -12.99 -10.78
N GLN A 56 24.59 -12.99 -11.41
CA GLN A 56 24.44 -12.63 -12.82
C GLN A 56 24.86 -11.17 -13.05
N GLY A 57 24.36 -10.25 -12.24
CA GLY A 57 24.70 -8.82 -12.34
C GLY A 57 26.20 -8.58 -12.10
N LEU A 58 26.80 -9.21 -11.09
CA LEU A 58 28.24 -9.12 -10.83
C LEU A 58 29.08 -9.61 -12.00
N SER A 59 28.70 -10.74 -12.64
CA SER A 59 29.41 -11.24 -13.80
C SER A 59 29.38 -10.25 -14.96
N GLN A 60 28.23 -9.64 -15.20
CA GLN A 60 28.04 -8.65 -16.26
C GLN A 60 28.77 -7.32 -15.99
N ILE A 61 28.74 -6.83 -14.75
CA ILE A 61 29.50 -5.64 -14.34
C ILE A 61 31.00 -5.87 -14.58
N ARG A 62 31.50 -7.08 -14.30
CA ARG A 62 32.94 -7.43 -14.49
C ARG A 62 33.34 -7.59 -15.95
N THR A 63 32.48 -8.13 -16.78
CA THR A 63 32.76 -8.38 -18.22
C THR A 63 32.41 -7.21 -19.13
N GLY A 64 31.69 -6.20 -18.62
CA GLY A 64 31.18 -5.10 -19.44
C GLY A 64 30.14 -5.54 -20.48
N ASP A 65 29.61 -6.75 -20.34
CA ASP A 65 28.66 -7.30 -21.28
C ASP A 65 27.24 -6.82 -20.95
N SER A 66 26.61 -6.19 -21.93
CA SER A 66 25.26 -5.61 -21.81
C SER A 66 24.14 -6.66 -21.93
N GLN A 67 24.38 -7.92 -21.56
CA GLN A 67 23.32 -8.92 -21.52
C GLN A 67 22.27 -8.50 -20.49
N LYS A 68 21.03 -8.39 -20.96
CA LYS A 68 19.90 -7.84 -20.19
C LYS A 68 19.63 -8.66 -18.93
N LEU A 69 19.78 -8.04 -17.77
CA LEU A 69 19.08 -8.51 -16.57
C LEU A 69 17.58 -8.63 -16.87
N PRO A 70 16.84 -9.52 -16.15
CA PRO A 70 15.38 -9.44 -16.17
C PRO A 70 14.97 -7.98 -15.93
N SER A 71 14.15 -7.45 -16.78
CA SER A 71 13.99 -6.00 -17.07
C SER A 71 13.67 -5.09 -15.87
N THR A 72 13.30 -5.63 -14.71
CA THR A 72 12.83 -4.85 -13.55
C THR A 72 13.83 -4.75 -12.40
N TYR A 73 14.95 -5.46 -12.47
CA TYR A 73 15.91 -5.45 -11.37
C TYR A 73 16.98 -4.37 -11.54
N TYR A 74 17.37 -3.78 -10.41
CA TYR A 74 18.56 -2.97 -10.27
C TYR A 74 19.62 -3.77 -9.53
N VAL A 75 20.87 -3.69 -9.97
CA VAL A 75 22.02 -4.30 -9.30
C VAL A 75 23.14 -3.26 -9.18
N GLU A 76 23.67 -3.08 -7.98
CA GLU A 76 24.83 -2.24 -7.71
C GLU A 76 25.84 -2.99 -6.86
N ALA A 77 27.08 -3.04 -7.30
CA ALA A 77 28.20 -3.57 -6.53
C ALA A 77 29.01 -2.42 -5.97
N GLN A 78 29.31 -2.45 -4.68
CA GLN A 78 30.21 -1.54 -3.99
C GLN A 78 31.38 -2.38 -3.42
N TYR A 79 32.59 -2.13 -3.90
CA TYR A 79 33.78 -2.85 -3.46
C TYR A 79 34.55 -2.06 -2.38
N LEU A 80 35.30 -2.77 -1.57
CA LEU A 80 36.13 -2.19 -0.49
C LEU A 80 37.25 -1.25 -0.99
N ASP A 81 37.66 -1.41 -2.23
CA ASP A 81 38.64 -0.53 -2.88
C ASP A 81 38.09 0.81 -3.32
N GLY A 82 36.79 1.06 -3.05
CA GLY A 82 36.07 2.26 -3.44
C GLY A 82 35.52 2.23 -4.87
N THR A 83 35.72 1.15 -5.62
CA THR A 83 35.11 0.99 -6.93
C THR A 83 33.65 0.58 -6.79
N SER A 84 32.83 1.02 -7.72
CA SER A 84 31.42 0.63 -7.80
C SER A 84 31.01 0.39 -9.23
N GLY A 85 30.06 -0.53 -9.41
CA GLY A 85 29.44 -0.80 -10.71
C GLY A 85 27.93 -0.95 -10.55
N LYS A 86 27.16 -0.41 -11.48
CA LYS A 86 25.71 -0.51 -11.45
C LYS A 86 25.18 -1.06 -12.78
N MET A 87 24.09 -1.78 -12.69
CA MET A 87 23.39 -2.34 -13.85
C MET A 87 21.87 -2.19 -13.66
N VAL A 88 21.24 -1.61 -14.65
CA VAL A 88 19.80 -1.42 -14.77
C VAL A 88 19.47 -1.27 -16.24
N SER A 89 18.31 -1.73 -16.68
CA SER A 89 17.87 -1.47 -18.05
C SER A 89 17.49 -0.01 -18.25
N ASP A 90 17.73 0.54 -19.45
CA ASP A 90 17.38 1.92 -19.78
C ASP A 90 15.87 2.18 -19.59
N GLU A 91 15.03 1.19 -19.89
CA GLU A 91 13.59 1.26 -19.70
C GLU A 91 13.23 1.39 -18.21
N THR A 92 13.82 0.54 -17.36
CA THR A 92 13.61 0.57 -15.91
C THR A 92 14.12 1.88 -15.29
N ALA A 93 15.31 2.32 -15.68
CA ALA A 93 15.87 3.58 -15.21
C ALA A 93 15.05 4.80 -15.65
N GLY A 94 14.50 4.77 -16.86
CA GLY A 94 13.63 5.83 -17.39
C GLY A 94 12.27 5.88 -16.67
N GLU A 95 11.69 4.73 -16.35
CA GLU A 95 10.35 4.66 -15.74
C GLU A 95 10.37 4.80 -14.22
N TYR A 96 11.36 4.19 -13.54
CA TYR A 96 11.40 4.08 -12.07
C TYR A 96 12.54 4.87 -11.44
N GLY A 97 13.44 5.43 -12.23
CA GLY A 97 14.70 5.99 -11.76
C GLY A 97 15.67 4.89 -11.30
N THR A 98 16.62 5.28 -10.49
CA THR A 98 17.58 4.36 -9.83
C THR A 98 17.52 4.57 -8.32
N PRO A 99 17.71 3.53 -7.49
CA PRO A 99 17.74 3.72 -6.05
C PRO A 99 18.95 4.58 -5.66
N VAL A 100 18.73 5.49 -4.73
CA VAL A 100 19.78 6.31 -4.12
C VAL A 100 20.32 5.51 -2.93
N LEU A 101 21.40 4.78 -3.15
CA LEU A 101 22.04 3.98 -2.13
C LEU A 101 23.21 4.77 -1.52
N GLY A 102 23.28 4.76 -0.19
CA GLY A 102 24.47 5.22 0.52
C GLY A 102 25.59 4.17 0.50
N THR A 103 26.57 4.34 1.35
CA THR A 103 27.59 3.30 1.57
C THR A 103 26.95 2.14 2.31
N LEU A 104 26.92 0.98 1.66
CA LEU A 104 26.36 -0.25 2.23
C LEU A 104 27.35 -0.90 3.18
N SER A 105 26.88 -1.30 4.36
CA SER A 105 27.70 -1.94 5.37
C SER A 105 27.77 -3.46 5.18
N LEU A 106 28.86 -4.07 5.66
CA LEU A 106 28.99 -5.52 5.71
C LEU A 106 27.93 -6.16 6.62
N GLU A 107 27.52 -5.45 7.66
CA GLU A 107 26.56 -5.95 8.65
C GLU A 107 25.15 -6.07 8.03
N GLU A 108 24.72 -5.06 7.28
CA GLU A 108 23.47 -5.08 6.50
C GLU A 108 23.49 -6.22 5.46
N ALA A 109 24.62 -6.41 4.79
CA ALA A 109 24.77 -7.47 3.80
C ALA A 109 24.77 -8.87 4.41
N LYS A 110 25.41 -9.07 5.59
CA LYS A 110 25.42 -10.36 6.29
C LYS A 110 24.04 -10.75 6.81
N ASN A 111 23.28 -9.78 7.30
CA ASN A 111 21.93 -10.00 7.81
C ASN A 111 20.89 -10.15 6.68
N GLN A 112 21.30 -9.95 5.43
CA GLN A 112 20.39 -9.95 4.27
C GLN A 112 19.18 -9.02 4.51
N GLU A 113 19.47 -7.85 5.07
CA GLU A 113 18.44 -6.89 5.46
C GLU A 113 17.80 -6.28 4.22
N VAL A 114 16.46 -6.31 4.19
CA VAL A 114 15.68 -5.70 3.13
C VAL A 114 15.21 -4.33 3.60
N PHE A 115 15.55 -3.29 2.86
CA PHE A 115 15.23 -1.91 3.20
C PHE A 115 14.63 -1.15 2.03
N THR A 116 14.00 -0.03 2.32
CA THR A 116 13.45 0.86 1.29
C THR A 116 14.41 2.01 1.03
N ALA A 117 14.74 2.22 -0.24
CA ALA A 117 15.57 3.32 -0.71
C ALA A 117 14.75 4.27 -1.58
N ALA A 118 15.02 5.58 -1.45
CA ALA A 118 14.43 6.57 -2.35
C ALA A 118 14.95 6.39 -3.78
N SER A 119 14.11 6.70 -4.77
CA SER A 119 14.53 6.75 -6.16
C SER A 119 15.16 8.11 -6.51
N SER A 120 15.97 8.13 -7.57
CA SER A 120 16.41 9.36 -8.22
C SER A 120 15.24 10.14 -8.84
N LEU A 121 14.10 9.49 -9.09
CA LEU A 121 12.87 10.14 -9.51
C LEU A 121 11.98 10.44 -8.29
N PRO A 122 11.45 11.67 -8.16
CA PRO A 122 10.65 12.08 -7.02
C PRO A 122 9.40 11.20 -6.83
N GLY A 123 9.10 10.86 -5.57
CA GLY A 123 7.89 10.12 -5.20
C GLY A 123 7.91 8.65 -5.55
N GLN A 124 9.05 8.11 -5.97
CA GLN A 124 9.25 6.69 -6.21
C GLN A 124 10.24 6.10 -5.22
N GLU A 125 10.04 4.82 -4.92
CA GLU A 125 10.84 4.07 -3.95
C GLU A 125 11.23 2.71 -4.52
N TRP A 126 12.32 2.19 -4.00
CA TRP A 126 12.87 0.88 -4.32
C TRP A 126 12.94 0.02 -3.06
N ARG A 127 12.64 -1.25 -3.20
CA ARG A 127 12.92 -2.25 -2.17
C ARG A 127 14.24 -2.93 -2.51
N VAL A 128 15.17 -2.91 -1.59
CA VAL A 128 16.57 -3.30 -1.84
C VAL A 128 16.99 -4.31 -0.80
N ILE A 129 17.74 -5.33 -1.23
CA ILE A 129 18.44 -6.28 -0.37
C ILE A 129 19.96 -6.17 -0.63
N ALA A 130 20.74 -6.19 0.43
CA ALA A 130 22.19 -6.20 0.36
C ALA A 130 22.73 -7.62 0.61
N LEU A 131 23.69 -8.06 -0.20
CA LEU A 131 24.37 -9.35 -0.05
C LEU A 131 25.88 -9.15 -0.04
N PRO A 132 26.65 -9.93 0.75
CA PRO A 132 28.10 -9.84 0.76
C PRO A 132 28.71 -10.44 -0.52
N ILE A 133 29.71 -9.78 -1.06
CA ILE A 133 30.56 -10.31 -2.13
C ILE A 133 31.80 -10.89 -1.48
N ALA A 134 32.05 -12.19 -1.70
CA ALA A 134 33.29 -12.85 -1.27
C ALA A 134 34.02 -13.40 -2.49
N SER A 135 35.35 -13.26 -2.49
CA SER A 135 36.28 -13.88 -3.45
C SER A 135 37.34 -14.63 -2.68
N GLU A 136 37.53 -15.90 -3.02
CA GLU A 136 38.50 -16.80 -2.35
C GLU A 136 38.31 -16.89 -0.82
N GLY A 137 37.07 -16.69 -0.34
CA GLY A 137 36.73 -16.73 1.08
C GLY A 137 36.92 -15.40 1.82
N GLU A 138 37.48 -14.39 1.17
CA GLU A 138 37.58 -13.04 1.74
C GLU A 138 36.45 -12.13 1.27
N PHE A 139 35.98 -11.29 2.18
CA PHE A 139 34.95 -10.28 1.87
C PHE A 139 35.60 -9.17 1.02
N THR A 140 35.01 -8.91 -0.14
CA THR A 140 35.52 -7.93 -1.11
C THR A 140 34.56 -6.77 -1.37
N GLY A 141 33.32 -6.88 -0.95
CA GLY A 141 32.33 -5.82 -1.17
C GLY A 141 30.89 -6.26 -0.88
N VAL A 142 29.96 -5.41 -1.24
CA VAL A 142 28.51 -5.63 -1.10
C VAL A 142 27.84 -5.47 -2.46
N VAL A 143 26.90 -6.35 -2.77
CA VAL A 143 26.00 -6.18 -3.91
C VAL A 143 24.58 -5.89 -3.41
N ALA A 144 24.02 -4.80 -3.90
CA ALA A 144 22.61 -4.44 -3.70
C ALA A 144 21.78 -4.87 -4.89
N ILE A 145 20.65 -5.49 -4.62
CA ILE A 145 19.65 -5.88 -5.62
C ILE A 145 18.33 -5.18 -5.26
N GLY A 146 17.75 -4.46 -6.21
CA GLY A 146 16.54 -3.67 -5.99
C GLY A 146 15.40 -4.03 -6.94
N LEU A 147 14.17 -3.86 -6.43
CA LEU A 147 12.92 -3.89 -7.18
C LEU A 147 12.15 -2.58 -6.96
N PRO A 148 11.57 -1.98 -8.01
CA PRO A 148 10.79 -0.75 -7.88
C PRO A 148 9.44 -1.02 -7.19
N LEU A 149 9.04 -0.14 -6.26
CA LEU A 149 7.78 -0.24 -5.53
C LEU A 149 6.60 0.45 -6.22
N LYS A 150 6.81 1.12 -7.34
CA LYS A 150 5.77 1.89 -8.05
C LYS A 150 4.48 1.10 -8.30
N ASN A 151 4.60 -0.11 -8.81
CA ASN A 151 3.44 -0.96 -9.14
C ASN A 151 2.65 -1.34 -7.87
N VAL A 152 3.35 -1.60 -6.77
CA VAL A 152 2.73 -1.90 -5.47
C VAL A 152 2.01 -0.67 -4.94
N MET A 153 2.69 0.48 -4.93
CA MET A 153 2.13 1.74 -4.46
C MET A 153 0.91 2.14 -5.27
N GLN A 154 0.95 1.99 -6.60
CA GLN A 154 -0.20 2.25 -7.47
C GLN A 154 -1.37 1.31 -7.18
N THR A 155 -1.12 0.03 -6.98
CA THR A 155 -2.15 -0.96 -6.66
C THR A 155 -2.83 -0.63 -5.32
N VAL A 156 -2.05 -0.27 -4.31
CA VAL A 156 -2.56 0.13 -2.99
C VAL A 156 -3.40 1.40 -3.11
N GLU A 157 -2.93 2.41 -3.85
CA GLU A 157 -3.65 3.67 -4.03
C GLU A 157 -4.95 3.49 -4.82
N GLN A 158 -4.94 2.72 -5.90
CA GLN A 158 -6.15 2.38 -6.65
C GLN A 158 -7.17 1.64 -5.77
N THR A 159 -6.72 0.67 -4.99
CA THR A 159 -7.58 -0.06 -4.06
C THR A 159 -8.18 0.88 -3.01
N ARG A 160 -7.36 1.78 -2.46
CA ARG A 160 -7.81 2.80 -1.50
C ARG A 160 -8.90 3.69 -2.06
N LEU A 161 -8.75 4.17 -3.30
CA LEU A 161 -9.76 4.99 -3.97
C LEU A 161 -11.04 4.20 -4.23
N MET A 162 -10.96 2.96 -4.69
CA MET A 162 -12.13 2.09 -4.90
C MET A 162 -12.89 1.84 -3.59
N VAL A 163 -12.17 1.53 -2.51
CA VAL A 163 -12.75 1.31 -1.18
C VAL A 163 -13.41 2.58 -0.66
N ALA A 164 -12.77 3.75 -0.82
CA ALA A 164 -13.33 5.04 -0.42
C ALA A 164 -14.63 5.35 -1.18
N PHE A 165 -14.65 5.16 -2.49
CA PHE A 165 -15.83 5.36 -3.32
C PHE A 165 -16.98 4.41 -2.94
N THR A 166 -16.68 3.13 -2.71
CA THR A 166 -17.64 2.14 -2.25
C THR A 166 -18.24 2.52 -0.89
N ASN A 167 -17.39 2.95 0.05
CA ASN A 167 -17.84 3.38 1.38
C ASN A 167 -18.79 4.57 1.32
N ILE A 168 -18.44 5.60 0.52
CA ILE A 168 -19.31 6.78 0.33
C ILE A 168 -20.65 6.33 -0.24
N SER A 169 -20.66 5.47 -1.24
CA SER A 169 -21.89 4.95 -1.86
C SER A 169 -22.78 4.21 -0.84
N VAL A 170 -22.16 3.32 -0.03
CA VAL A 170 -22.90 2.57 0.99
C VAL A 170 -23.46 3.49 2.08
N ILE A 171 -22.69 4.50 2.52
CA ILE A 171 -23.14 5.46 3.52
C ILE A 171 -24.33 6.27 2.99
N VAL A 172 -24.26 6.76 1.75
CA VAL A 172 -25.35 7.53 1.12
C VAL A 172 -26.61 6.68 0.97
N LEU A 173 -26.48 5.47 0.44
CA LEU A 173 -27.60 4.54 0.28
C LEU A 173 -28.18 4.12 1.63
N GLY A 174 -27.35 3.83 2.61
CA GLY A 174 -27.76 3.47 3.97
C GLY A 174 -28.50 4.62 4.66
N ALA A 175 -28.01 5.85 4.55
CA ALA A 175 -28.66 7.03 5.10
C ALA A 175 -30.02 7.31 4.41
N ALA A 176 -30.10 7.15 3.09
CA ALA A 176 -31.33 7.29 2.32
C ALA A 176 -32.34 6.22 2.73
N ALA A 177 -31.93 4.96 2.82
CA ALA A 177 -32.79 3.85 3.25
C ALA A 177 -33.27 4.04 4.69
N ALA A 178 -32.39 4.39 5.61
CA ALA A 178 -32.76 4.67 7.01
C ALA A 178 -33.78 5.80 7.10
N THR A 179 -33.57 6.89 6.36
CA THR A 179 -34.49 8.03 6.33
C THR A 179 -35.84 7.63 5.74
N TYR A 180 -35.84 6.85 4.66
CA TYR A 180 -37.04 6.35 4.02
C TYR A 180 -37.87 5.44 4.94
N LEU A 181 -37.23 4.45 5.56
CA LEU A 181 -37.86 3.50 6.48
C LEU A 181 -38.44 4.21 7.70
N VAL A 182 -37.70 5.13 8.28
CA VAL A 182 -38.17 5.95 9.41
C VAL A 182 -39.37 6.78 9.02
N ARG A 183 -39.38 7.43 7.85
CA ARG A 183 -40.52 8.19 7.37
C ARG A 183 -41.75 7.32 7.12
N ARG A 184 -41.55 6.13 6.58
CA ARG A 184 -42.66 5.20 6.27
C ARG A 184 -43.26 4.58 7.53
N SER A 185 -42.44 4.20 8.51
CA SER A 185 -42.86 3.54 9.75
C SER A 185 -43.75 4.45 10.65
N PHE A 186 -43.59 5.76 10.55
CA PHE A 186 -44.37 6.71 11.35
C PHE A 186 -45.60 7.33 10.65
N ARG A 187 -45.89 6.91 9.40
CA ARG A 187 -47.14 7.35 8.70
C ARG A 187 -48.44 6.90 9.41
N PRO A 188 -48.53 5.67 9.93
CA PRO A 188 -49.81 5.23 10.56
C PRO A 188 -50.14 5.97 11.85
N LEU A 189 -49.16 6.37 12.65
CA LEU A 189 -49.38 7.05 13.93
C LEU A 189 -50.04 8.44 13.80
N ARG A 190 -49.81 9.14 12.69
CA ARG A 190 -50.49 10.42 12.40
C ARG A 190 -51.98 10.28 12.03
N GLN A 191 -52.41 9.08 11.62
CA GLN A 191 -53.83 8.83 11.33
C GLN A 191 -54.64 8.59 12.62
N ILE A 192 -54.04 7.95 13.63
CA ILE A 192 -54.67 7.66 14.91
C ILE A 192 -54.88 8.95 15.70
N GLU A 193 -53.95 9.87 15.67
CA GLU A 193 -54.05 11.18 16.36
C GLU A 193 -55.20 12.05 15.80
N ARG A 194 -55.47 11.96 14.48
CA ARG A 194 -56.58 12.68 13.82
C ARG A 194 -57.94 12.07 14.14
N VAL A 195 -58.01 10.78 14.38
CA VAL A 195 -59.25 10.09 14.73
C VAL A 195 -59.63 10.32 16.21
N ALA A 196 -58.61 10.32 17.09
CA ALA A 196 -58.81 10.63 18.52
C ALA A 196 -59.28 12.08 18.75
N GLY A 197 -58.75 13.04 17.98
CA GLY A 197 -59.16 14.43 18.05
C GLY A 197 -60.62 14.69 17.57
N ARG A 198 -61.15 13.84 16.67
CA ARG A 198 -62.56 13.93 16.23
C ARG A 198 -63.55 13.36 17.24
N ILE A 199 -63.16 12.40 18.07
CA ILE A 199 -64.00 11.80 19.10
C ILE A 199 -64.08 12.70 20.34
N ALA A 200 -63.05 13.53 20.58
CA ALA A 200 -63.02 14.45 21.71
C ALA A 200 -63.78 15.80 21.46
N SER A 201 -64.17 16.05 20.22
CA SER A 201 -64.88 17.30 19.83
C SER A 201 -66.31 17.11 19.39
N GLY A 202 -66.93 15.90 19.60
CA GLY A 202 -68.34 15.60 19.27
C GLY A 202 -69.22 15.41 20.49
#